data_22d95facb143cc5e91fc4ca7a27348f1
#
_entry.id   22d95facb143cc5e91fc4ca7a27348f1
#
_cell.length_a   1.000
_cell.length_b   1.000
_cell.length_c   1.000
_cell.angle_alpha   90.00
_cell.angle_beta   90.00
_cell.angle_gamma   90.00
#
_symmetry.space_group_name_H-M   'P 1'
#
loop_
_entity.id
_entity.type
_entity.pdbx_description
1 polymer ?
#
loop_
_entity_poly.entity_id
_entity_poly.type
_entity_poly.pdbx_seq_one_letter_code
_entity_poly.pdbx_strand_id
1 'polypeptide(L)'
;WMTAGKGIAHSERFEDAAILKGGELEMIQTWVALPEKDEEAEPSFNNYTPDKLPVFTDLGIWMRLIAGEAYGLNNKVKTNSPLFYLHVILQPGARFTLPKGHEERGFYIAKGSIEISGNTYGDGQMLVFNKSEDPIITAKENTTLMLLGGEPLGERHIWWNFVSSRKERIEQAKADWKEGRILLPPKDNKEFVPLPEDYRTKQGNGPAPGALS
;
A
#
# COMPACT_ATOMS: atom_id res chain seq x y z
N TRP A 1 1.63 -6.27 7.83
CA TRP A 1 0.37 -5.53 7.83
C TRP A 1 0.24 -4.71 9.10
N MET A 2 0.09 -3.40 8.93
CA MET A 2 0.00 -2.46 10.04
C MET A 2 -1.38 -1.80 10.03
N THR A 3 -2.08 -1.84 11.16
CA THR A 3 -3.31 -1.10 11.38
C THR A 3 -3.00 0.04 12.33
N ALA A 4 -3.04 1.27 11.82
CA ALA A 4 -2.64 2.44 12.61
C ALA A 4 -3.64 2.78 13.71
N GLY A 5 -4.95 2.64 13.44
CA GLY A 5 -5.98 2.97 14.40
C GLY A 5 -5.80 4.37 14.99
N LYS A 6 -5.88 4.48 16.30
CA LYS A 6 -5.70 5.75 17.03
C LYS A 6 -4.29 6.35 16.95
N GLY A 7 -3.33 5.63 16.36
CA GLY A 7 -1.97 6.08 16.07
C GLY A 7 -0.92 5.02 16.37
N ILE A 8 0.02 4.84 15.44
CA ILE A 8 1.19 3.98 15.59
C ILE A 8 2.40 4.65 14.94
N ALA A 9 3.53 4.61 15.61
CA ALA A 9 4.81 4.97 15.00
C ALA A 9 5.58 3.70 14.61
N HIS A 10 6.27 3.76 13.49
CA HIS A 10 7.18 2.70 13.05
C HIS A 10 8.49 3.29 12.54
N SER A 11 9.52 2.48 12.47
CA SER A 11 10.78 2.81 11.82
C SER A 11 11.17 1.69 10.85
N GLU A 12 11.78 2.07 9.75
CA GLU A 12 12.31 1.15 8.73
C GLU A 12 13.83 1.32 8.69
N ARG A 13 14.54 0.33 9.21
CA ARG A 13 16.01 0.32 9.22
C ARG A 13 16.52 -0.98 8.65
N PHE A 14 17.55 -0.87 7.84
CA PHE A 14 18.30 -2.03 7.38
C PHE A 14 19.28 -2.47 8.46
N GLU A 15 19.44 -3.77 8.61
CA GLU A 15 20.53 -4.31 9.42
C GLU A 15 21.89 -3.92 8.80
N ASP A 16 22.87 -3.61 9.63
CA ASP A 16 24.21 -3.19 9.18
C ASP A 16 24.83 -4.15 8.17
N ALA A 17 24.63 -5.47 8.37
CA ALA A 17 25.10 -6.48 7.44
C ALA A 17 24.47 -6.38 6.03
N ALA A 18 23.18 -5.99 5.94
CA ALA A 18 22.52 -5.77 4.68
C ALA A 18 22.99 -4.49 3.98
N ILE A 19 23.24 -3.42 4.74
CA ILE A 19 23.82 -2.16 4.25
C ILE A 19 25.21 -2.40 3.66
N LEU A 20 26.07 -3.11 4.40
CA LEU A 20 27.44 -3.41 3.98
C LEU A 20 27.51 -4.30 2.73
N LYS A 21 26.56 -5.22 2.59
CA LYS A 21 26.47 -6.12 1.42
C LYS A 21 26.04 -5.39 0.16
N GLY A 22 25.27 -4.32 0.28
CA GLY A 22 24.62 -3.64 -0.84
C GLY A 22 23.60 -4.53 -1.54
N GLY A 23 23.00 -4.02 -2.63
CA GLY A 23 22.05 -4.73 -3.46
C GLY A 23 20.87 -3.85 -3.87
N GLU A 24 20.04 -4.36 -4.78
CA GLU A 24 18.79 -3.71 -5.17
C GLU A 24 17.74 -3.95 -4.10
N LEU A 25 16.97 -2.90 -3.80
CA LEU A 25 15.78 -2.95 -2.96
C LEU A 25 14.55 -2.65 -3.80
N GLU A 26 13.65 -3.60 -3.89
CA GLU A 26 12.32 -3.39 -4.46
C GLU A 26 11.27 -3.47 -3.34
N MET A 27 10.63 -2.35 -3.04
CA MET A 27 9.61 -2.25 -1.98
C MET A 27 8.43 -1.40 -2.45
N ILE A 28 7.23 -1.84 -2.13
CA ILE A 28 6.00 -1.07 -2.31
C ILE A 28 5.31 -0.94 -0.95
N GLN A 29 5.03 0.29 -0.56
CA GLN A 29 4.19 0.59 0.59
C GLN A 29 2.81 1.02 0.10
N THR A 30 1.80 0.24 0.46
CA THR A 30 0.40 0.50 0.08
C THR A 30 -0.37 0.97 1.30
N TRP A 31 -1.08 2.09 1.15
CA TRP A 31 -1.95 2.62 2.19
C TRP A 31 -3.39 2.18 1.93
N VAL A 32 -4.04 1.68 2.98
CA VAL A 32 -5.44 1.25 2.97
C VAL A 32 -6.19 2.05 4.03
N ALA A 33 -7.19 2.82 3.62
CA ALA A 33 -8.01 3.57 4.57
C ALA A 33 -8.80 2.61 5.49
N LEU A 34 -8.91 2.96 6.76
CA LEU A 34 -9.81 2.27 7.68
C LEU A 34 -11.25 2.78 7.50
N PRO A 35 -12.27 1.93 7.69
CA PRO A 35 -13.64 2.40 7.90
C PRO A 35 -13.69 3.39 9.06
N GLU A 36 -14.55 4.40 8.98
CA GLU A 36 -14.66 5.46 10.00
C GLU A 36 -14.80 4.91 11.43
N LYS A 37 -15.61 3.86 11.60
CA LYS A 37 -15.82 3.19 12.88
C LYS A 37 -14.56 2.55 13.49
N ASP A 38 -13.55 2.28 12.67
CA ASP A 38 -12.31 1.58 13.04
C ASP A 38 -11.10 2.53 13.07
N GLU A 39 -11.25 3.82 12.73
CA GLU A 39 -10.15 4.80 12.72
C GLU A 39 -9.50 4.97 14.10
N GLU A 40 -10.25 4.78 15.19
CA GLU A 40 -9.73 4.86 16.57
C GLU A 40 -9.51 3.50 17.23
N ALA A 41 -9.42 2.42 16.42
CA ALA A 41 -9.11 1.08 16.93
C ALA A 41 -7.70 1.04 17.56
N GLU A 42 -7.47 0.01 18.40
CA GLU A 42 -6.13 -0.23 18.93
C GLU A 42 -5.14 -0.54 17.79
N PRO A 43 -3.96 0.08 17.77
CA PRO A 43 -2.96 -0.17 16.74
C PRO A 43 -2.46 -1.61 16.79
N SER A 44 -2.12 -2.14 15.63
CA SER A 44 -1.52 -3.48 15.54
C SER A 44 -0.50 -3.57 14.42
N PHE A 45 0.47 -4.46 14.59
CA PHE A 45 1.48 -4.80 13.59
C PHE A 45 1.63 -6.32 13.52
N ASN A 46 1.49 -6.88 12.31
CA ASN A 46 1.60 -8.30 12.05
C ASN A 46 2.52 -8.56 10.85
N ASN A 47 3.53 -9.41 11.04
CA ASN A 47 4.40 -9.84 9.96
C ASN A 47 3.88 -11.15 9.35
N TYR A 48 3.76 -11.16 8.03
CA TYR A 48 3.38 -12.35 7.25
C TYR A 48 4.50 -12.68 6.27
N THR A 49 5.18 -13.79 6.51
CA THR A 49 6.21 -14.28 5.61
C THR A 49 5.59 -14.84 4.32
N PRO A 50 6.33 -14.85 3.19
CA PRO A 50 5.82 -15.29 1.90
C PRO A 50 5.19 -16.69 1.88
N ASP A 51 5.71 -17.61 2.68
CA ASP A 51 5.23 -18.99 2.82
C ASP A 51 3.83 -19.11 3.47
N LYS A 52 3.40 -18.07 4.19
CA LYS A 52 2.08 -18.00 4.85
C LYS A 52 0.98 -17.41 3.98
N LEU A 53 1.35 -16.85 2.83
CA LEU A 53 0.42 -16.18 1.92
C LEU A 53 -0.02 -17.12 0.80
N PRO A 54 -1.33 -17.20 0.50
CA PRO A 54 -1.84 -18.06 -0.56
C PRO A 54 -1.25 -17.70 -1.94
N VAL A 55 -0.91 -18.72 -2.71
CA VAL A 55 -0.37 -18.61 -4.07
C VAL A 55 -1.25 -19.37 -5.04
N PHE A 56 -1.43 -18.82 -6.23
CA PHE A 56 -2.04 -19.46 -7.38
C PHE A 56 -1.07 -19.41 -8.56
N THR A 57 -1.00 -20.49 -9.33
CA THR A 57 -0.18 -20.57 -10.54
C THR A 57 -0.93 -21.31 -11.64
N ASP A 58 -1.11 -20.67 -12.80
CA ASP A 58 -1.73 -21.25 -13.97
C ASP A 58 -1.37 -20.45 -15.25
N LEU A 59 -1.19 -21.15 -16.39
CA LEU A 59 -1.09 -20.57 -17.74
C LEU A 59 -0.16 -19.33 -17.86
N GLY A 60 1.01 -19.38 -17.24
CA GLY A 60 1.97 -18.27 -17.28
C GLY A 60 1.65 -17.14 -16.29
N ILE A 61 0.75 -17.37 -15.37
CA ILE A 61 0.38 -16.45 -14.31
C ILE A 61 0.82 -17.01 -12.96
N TRP A 62 1.51 -16.22 -12.17
CA TRP A 62 1.76 -16.50 -10.78
C TRP A 62 1.17 -15.34 -9.94
N MET A 63 0.38 -15.68 -8.94
CA MET A 63 -0.26 -14.69 -8.05
C MET A 63 -0.04 -15.07 -6.59
N ARG A 64 0.22 -14.07 -5.75
CA ARG A 64 0.22 -14.19 -4.28
C ARG A 64 -0.81 -13.22 -3.70
N LEU A 65 -1.78 -13.75 -2.98
CA LEU A 65 -2.75 -12.93 -2.25
C LEU A 65 -2.11 -12.41 -0.95
N ILE A 66 -1.87 -11.10 -0.88
CA ILE A 66 -1.26 -10.43 0.27
C ILE A 66 -2.31 -10.15 1.34
N ALA A 67 -3.50 -9.69 0.94
CA ALA A 67 -4.60 -9.42 1.88
C ALA A 67 -5.97 -9.59 1.20
N GLY A 68 -6.99 -9.93 1.98
CA GLY A 68 -8.37 -10.05 1.54
C GLY A 68 -8.68 -11.34 0.78
N GLU A 69 -9.55 -11.25 -0.23
CA GLU A 69 -10.06 -12.40 -0.98
C GLU A 69 -10.05 -12.11 -2.50
N ALA A 70 -9.55 -13.05 -3.30
CA ALA A 70 -9.59 -12.96 -4.77
C ALA A 70 -9.39 -14.35 -5.41
N TYR A 71 -10.01 -14.57 -6.56
CA TYR A 71 -9.86 -15.79 -7.38
C TYR A 71 -10.06 -17.11 -6.59
N GLY A 72 -10.97 -17.10 -5.61
CA GLY A 72 -11.20 -18.25 -4.73
C GLY A 72 -10.15 -18.45 -3.63
N LEU A 73 -9.14 -17.58 -3.57
CA LEU A 73 -8.18 -17.54 -2.48
C LEU A 73 -8.71 -16.69 -1.34
N ASN A 74 -8.42 -17.10 -0.10
CA ASN A 74 -8.71 -16.35 1.12
C ASN A 74 -7.45 -16.24 1.97
N ASN A 75 -7.22 -15.07 2.58
CA ASN A 75 -6.03 -14.78 3.36
C ASN A 75 -6.37 -14.63 4.85
N LYS A 76 -5.40 -14.95 5.72
CA LYS A 76 -5.50 -14.77 7.18
C LYS A 76 -5.14 -13.35 7.66
N VAL A 77 -4.68 -12.48 6.77
CA VAL A 77 -4.44 -11.08 7.10
C VAL A 77 -5.76 -10.41 7.47
N LYS A 78 -5.83 -9.89 8.68
CA LYS A 78 -7.06 -9.25 9.18
C LYS A 78 -7.23 -7.88 8.52
N THR A 79 -8.25 -7.75 7.69
CA THR A 79 -8.67 -6.49 7.08
C THR A 79 -9.92 -5.94 7.77
N ASN A 80 -10.13 -4.62 7.74
CA ASN A 80 -11.27 -3.95 8.36
C ASN A 80 -12.43 -3.69 7.38
N SER A 81 -12.19 -3.92 6.07
CA SER A 81 -13.18 -3.82 5.00
C SER A 81 -12.94 -4.91 3.95
N PRO A 82 -13.95 -5.25 3.15
CA PRO A 82 -13.76 -6.13 1.99
C PRO A 82 -12.76 -5.50 1.01
N LEU A 83 -11.71 -6.24 0.68
CA LEU A 83 -10.68 -5.81 -0.26
C LEU A 83 -9.93 -7.01 -0.85
N PHE A 84 -9.12 -6.74 -1.88
CA PHE A 84 -8.07 -7.64 -2.32
C PHE A 84 -6.77 -6.85 -2.55
N TYR A 85 -5.65 -7.50 -2.27
CA TYR A 85 -4.33 -7.02 -2.60
C TYR A 85 -3.46 -8.19 -3.04
N LEU A 86 -2.99 -8.16 -4.29
CA LEU A 86 -2.22 -9.26 -4.90
C LEU A 86 -0.93 -8.74 -5.53
N HIS A 87 0.12 -9.53 -5.36
CA HIS A 87 1.30 -9.48 -6.21
C HIS A 87 1.15 -10.50 -7.35
N VAL A 88 1.31 -10.06 -8.58
CA VAL A 88 1.12 -10.87 -9.79
C VAL A 88 2.35 -10.78 -10.68
N ILE A 89 2.81 -11.94 -11.15
CA ILE A 89 3.87 -12.06 -12.16
C ILE A 89 3.28 -12.76 -13.37
N LEU A 90 3.49 -12.17 -14.54
CA LEU A 90 2.96 -12.64 -15.82
C LEU A 90 4.09 -12.96 -16.77
N GLN A 91 4.00 -14.11 -17.45
CA GLN A 91 4.81 -14.41 -18.62
C GLN A 91 4.25 -13.72 -19.87
N PRO A 92 5.04 -13.49 -20.93
CA PRO A 92 4.56 -12.93 -22.18
C PRO A 92 3.37 -13.71 -22.72
N GLY A 93 2.30 -13.01 -23.11
CA GLY A 93 1.06 -13.58 -23.63
C GLY A 93 0.08 -14.09 -22.57
N ALA A 94 0.43 -14.11 -21.29
CA ALA A 94 -0.50 -14.44 -20.21
C ALA A 94 -1.65 -13.46 -20.17
N ARG A 95 -2.88 -13.97 -19.92
CA ARG A 95 -4.11 -13.17 -19.95
C ARG A 95 -4.96 -13.43 -18.72
N PHE A 96 -5.51 -12.38 -18.13
CA PHE A 96 -6.44 -12.47 -17.01
C PHE A 96 -7.39 -11.27 -16.97
N THR A 97 -8.38 -11.33 -16.08
CA THR A 97 -9.28 -10.21 -15.75
C THR A 97 -9.15 -9.89 -14.27
N LEU A 98 -9.48 -8.66 -13.85
CA LEU A 98 -9.47 -8.27 -12.44
C LEU A 98 -10.50 -9.07 -11.61
N PRO A 99 -10.25 -9.24 -10.29
CA PRO A 99 -11.24 -9.84 -9.39
C PRO A 99 -12.57 -9.11 -9.48
N LYS A 100 -13.67 -9.87 -9.51
CA LYS A 100 -15.03 -9.32 -9.56
C LYS A 100 -15.57 -9.07 -8.15
N GLY A 101 -16.64 -8.30 -8.05
CA GLY A 101 -17.39 -8.11 -6.80
C GLY A 101 -17.04 -6.86 -6.03
N HIS A 102 -15.98 -6.13 -6.39
CA HIS A 102 -15.59 -4.87 -5.74
C HIS A 102 -15.95 -3.66 -6.61
N GLU A 103 -16.33 -2.55 -5.96
CA GLU A 103 -16.69 -1.29 -6.64
C GLU A 103 -15.44 -0.64 -7.28
N GLU A 104 -14.35 -0.58 -6.53
CA GLU A 104 -13.08 0.03 -6.94
C GLU A 104 -12.04 -1.06 -7.19
N ARG A 105 -11.46 -1.07 -8.39
CA ARG A 105 -10.47 -2.07 -8.80
C ARG A 105 -9.40 -1.42 -9.65
N GLY A 106 -8.17 -1.85 -9.46
CA GLY A 106 -7.06 -1.35 -10.25
C GLY A 106 -5.81 -2.16 -10.09
N PHE A 107 -4.77 -1.74 -10.79
CA PHE A 107 -3.43 -2.28 -10.61
C PHE A 107 -2.37 -1.24 -10.94
N TYR A 108 -1.23 -1.41 -10.30
CA TYR A 108 0.00 -0.69 -10.61
C TYR A 108 0.95 -1.61 -11.36
N ILE A 109 1.52 -1.11 -12.46
CA ILE A 109 2.54 -1.83 -13.24
C ILE A 109 3.89 -1.53 -12.61
N ALA A 110 4.40 -2.48 -11.82
CA ALA A 110 5.68 -2.32 -11.15
C ALA A 110 6.87 -2.57 -12.10
N LYS A 111 6.68 -3.45 -13.11
CA LYS A 111 7.70 -3.77 -14.11
C LYS A 111 7.05 -4.37 -15.36
N GLY A 112 7.58 -4.02 -16.52
CA GLY A 112 7.15 -4.58 -17.82
C GLY A 112 5.97 -3.84 -18.42
N SER A 113 5.25 -4.48 -19.33
CA SER A 113 4.17 -3.87 -20.07
C SER A 113 3.00 -4.81 -20.36
N ILE A 114 1.81 -4.24 -20.45
CA ILE A 114 0.57 -4.95 -20.74
C ILE A 114 -0.20 -4.28 -21.88
N GLU A 115 -1.12 -5.03 -22.46
CA GLU A 115 -2.08 -4.54 -23.43
C GLU A 115 -3.51 -4.70 -22.91
N ILE A 116 -4.34 -3.66 -23.10
CA ILE A 116 -5.78 -3.66 -22.88
C ILE A 116 -6.44 -3.01 -24.09
N SER A 117 -7.34 -3.73 -24.78
CA SER A 117 -8.11 -3.21 -25.92
C SER A 117 -7.22 -2.53 -26.99
N GLY A 118 -6.06 -3.12 -27.28
CA GLY A 118 -5.09 -2.60 -28.26
C GLY A 118 -4.19 -1.46 -27.79
N ASN A 119 -4.38 -0.96 -26.58
CA ASN A 119 -3.51 0.06 -25.99
C ASN A 119 -2.45 -0.59 -25.09
N THR A 120 -1.22 -0.13 -25.17
CA THR A 120 -0.10 -0.62 -24.34
C THR A 120 0.15 0.33 -23.18
N TYR A 121 0.37 -0.26 -21.99
CA TYR A 121 0.70 0.44 -20.75
C TYR A 121 1.98 -0.17 -20.15
N GLY A 122 2.83 0.66 -19.59
CA GLY A 122 4.16 0.27 -19.08
C GLY A 122 4.35 0.57 -17.59
N ASP A 123 5.56 0.28 -17.12
CA ASP A 123 5.95 0.48 -15.71
C ASP A 123 5.71 1.92 -15.23
N GLY A 124 5.39 2.01 -13.94
CA GLY A 124 5.07 3.26 -13.27
C GLY A 124 3.63 3.72 -13.45
N GLN A 125 2.83 3.05 -14.28
CA GLN A 125 1.44 3.44 -14.51
C GLN A 125 0.46 2.73 -13.56
N MET A 126 -0.50 3.48 -13.06
CA MET A 126 -1.65 2.99 -12.28
C MET A 126 -2.90 3.05 -13.15
N LEU A 127 -3.60 1.92 -13.30
CA LEU A 127 -4.88 1.85 -14.00
C LEU A 127 -5.99 1.53 -13.01
N VAL A 128 -7.08 2.29 -13.10
CA VAL A 128 -8.25 2.14 -12.23
C VAL A 128 -9.48 1.88 -13.08
N PHE A 129 -10.34 0.99 -12.63
CA PHE A 129 -11.53 0.52 -13.36
C PHE A 129 -12.76 0.56 -12.47
N ASN A 130 -13.89 0.93 -13.05
CA ASN A 130 -15.18 0.86 -12.40
C ASN A 130 -15.66 -0.60 -12.30
N LYS A 131 -16.63 -0.85 -11.44
CA LYS A 131 -17.24 -2.18 -11.23
C LYS A 131 -17.75 -2.84 -12.51
N SER A 132 -18.28 -2.05 -13.46
CA SER A 132 -18.83 -2.52 -14.72
C SER A 132 -17.79 -2.85 -15.79
N GLU A 133 -16.54 -2.47 -15.58
CA GLU A 133 -15.46 -2.69 -16.54
C GLU A 133 -14.77 -4.03 -16.26
N ASP A 134 -14.72 -4.91 -17.25
CA ASP A 134 -14.05 -6.21 -17.16
C ASP A 134 -12.94 -6.31 -18.23
N PRO A 135 -11.82 -5.55 -18.06
CA PRO A 135 -10.76 -5.54 -19.04
C PRO A 135 -10.06 -6.90 -19.09
N ILE A 136 -9.76 -7.37 -20.29
CA ILE A 136 -8.81 -8.46 -20.49
C ILE A 136 -7.41 -7.85 -20.53
N ILE A 137 -6.58 -8.22 -19.57
CA ILE A 137 -5.21 -7.75 -19.43
C ILE A 137 -4.29 -8.80 -20.04
N THR A 138 -3.47 -8.41 -21.01
CA THR A 138 -2.53 -9.29 -21.70
C THR A 138 -1.10 -8.81 -21.47
N ALA A 139 -0.22 -9.64 -20.92
CA ALA A 139 1.18 -9.31 -20.76
C ALA A 139 1.92 -9.29 -22.11
N LYS A 140 2.65 -8.23 -22.41
CA LYS A 140 3.48 -8.10 -23.63
C LYS A 140 4.87 -8.73 -23.43
N GLU A 141 5.32 -8.75 -22.21
CA GLU A 141 6.61 -9.26 -21.75
C GLU A 141 6.49 -9.80 -20.31
N ASN A 142 7.59 -10.20 -19.69
CA ASN A 142 7.58 -10.53 -18.26
C ASN A 142 7.16 -9.30 -17.45
N THR A 143 6.04 -9.39 -16.79
CA THR A 143 5.39 -8.23 -16.16
C THR A 143 5.07 -8.50 -14.70
N THR A 144 5.32 -7.52 -13.85
CA THR A 144 4.96 -7.55 -12.43
C THR A 144 3.90 -6.49 -12.15
N LEU A 145 2.78 -6.92 -11.58
CA LEU A 145 1.67 -6.05 -11.21
C LEU A 145 1.36 -6.15 -9.72
N MET A 146 0.90 -5.04 -9.16
CA MET A 146 0.23 -5.02 -7.86
C MET A 146 -1.25 -4.70 -8.08
N LEU A 147 -2.10 -5.71 -7.90
CA LEU A 147 -3.55 -5.55 -8.04
C LEU A 147 -4.15 -5.16 -6.69
N LEU A 148 -5.06 -4.21 -6.70
CA LEU A 148 -5.76 -3.77 -5.51
C LEU A 148 -7.20 -3.38 -5.84
N GLY A 149 -8.06 -3.51 -4.85
CA GLY A 149 -9.45 -3.09 -4.96
C GLY A 149 -10.22 -3.37 -3.68
N GLY A 150 -11.37 -2.74 -3.56
CA GLY A 150 -12.21 -2.85 -2.38
C GLY A 150 -13.51 -2.07 -2.52
N GLU A 151 -14.18 -1.90 -1.38
CA GLU A 151 -15.38 -1.08 -1.30
C GLU A 151 -15.00 0.37 -1.00
N PRO A 152 -15.71 1.35 -1.60
CA PRO A 152 -15.49 2.75 -1.30
C PRO A 152 -15.82 3.05 0.17
N LEU A 153 -14.91 3.69 0.87
CA LEU A 153 -15.04 4.04 2.29
C LEU A 153 -15.44 5.52 2.51
N GLY A 154 -15.67 6.26 1.42
CA GLY A 154 -15.92 7.69 1.45
C GLY A 154 -14.65 8.55 1.52
N GLU A 155 -14.86 9.87 1.65
CA GLU A 155 -13.76 10.84 1.65
C GLU A 155 -12.81 10.65 2.83
N ARG A 156 -11.50 10.82 2.55
CA ARG A 156 -10.45 10.84 3.57
C ARG A 156 -9.56 12.06 3.37
N HIS A 157 -9.21 12.67 4.50
CA HIS A 157 -8.21 13.74 4.57
C HIS A 157 -6.86 13.11 4.81
N ILE A 158 -5.88 13.48 3.98
CA ILE A 158 -4.49 13.01 4.09
C ILE A 158 -3.61 14.22 4.34
N TRP A 159 -2.80 14.16 5.37
CA TRP A 159 -1.76 15.14 5.61
C TRP A 159 -0.52 14.44 6.16
N TRP A 160 0.59 14.53 5.45
CA TRP A 160 1.84 13.82 5.73
C TRP A 160 1.58 12.31 5.94
N ASN A 161 1.79 11.77 7.14
CA ASN A 161 1.56 10.36 7.50
C ASN A 161 0.23 10.13 8.24
N PHE A 162 -0.67 11.09 8.23
CA PHE A 162 -1.97 11.01 8.91
C PHE A 162 -3.11 10.92 7.90
N VAL A 163 -4.05 10.02 8.17
CA VAL A 163 -5.27 9.81 7.39
C VAL A 163 -6.46 9.75 8.34
N SER A 164 -7.52 10.49 8.05
CA SER A 164 -8.78 10.41 8.80
C SER A 164 -9.97 10.89 7.95
N SER A 165 -11.16 10.43 8.27
CA SER A 165 -12.43 10.97 7.77
C SER A 165 -12.72 12.38 8.31
N ARG A 166 -12.03 12.82 9.38
CA ARG A 166 -12.25 14.09 10.07
C ARG A 166 -10.99 14.98 10.06
N LYS A 167 -11.13 16.21 9.59
CA LYS A 167 -10.02 17.21 9.57
C LYS A 167 -9.49 17.50 10.98
N GLU A 168 -10.38 17.60 11.95
CA GLU A 168 -10.04 17.88 13.35
C GLU A 168 -9.14 16.78 13.93
N ARG A 169 -9.35 15.52 13.49
CA ARG A 169 -8.49 14.40 13.91
C ARG A 169 -7.08 14.50 13.35
N ILE A 170 -6.93 15.03 12.12
CA ILE A 170 -5.60 15.34 11.56
C ILE A 170 -4.89 16.39 12.41
N GLU A 171 -5.56 17.49 12.77
CA GLU A 171 -4.97 18.53 13.62
C GLU A 171 -4.59 18.00 15.01
N GLN A 172 -5.43 17.13 15.58
CA GLN A 172 -5.10 16.44 16.83
C GLN A 172 -3.87 15.53 16.67
N ALA A 173 -3.77 14.77 15.58
CA ALA A 173 -2.62 13.90 15.32
C ALA A 173 -1.31 14.67 15.16
N LYS A 174 -1.35 15.85 14.53
CA LYS A 174 -0.20 16.77 14.47
C LYS A 174 0.27 17.19 15.86
N ALA A 175 -0.67 17.60 16.71
CA ALA A 175 -0.38 17.97 18.09
C ALA A 175 0.17 16.77 18.88
N ASP A 176 -0.46 15.59 18.73
CA ASP A 176 -0.03 14.36 19.38
C ASP A 176 1.40 13.95 19.00
N TRP A 177 1.75 14.07 17.71
CA TRP A 177 3.10 13.80 17.23
C TRP A 177 4.11 14.80 17.78
N LYS A 178 3.79 16.09 17.71
CA LYS A 178 4.67 17.18 18.15
C LYS A 178 4.98 17.12 19.65
N GLU A 179 3.99 16.72 20.45
CA GLU A 179 4.09 16.62 21.90
C GLU A 179 4.53 15.22 22.40
N GLY A 180 4.83 14.29 21.46
CA GLY A 180 5.30 12.95 21.80
C GLY A 180 4.25 12.02 22.40
N ARG A 181 2.97 12.30 22.18
CA ARG A 181 1.87 11.43 22.65
C ARG A 181 1.73 10.15 21.82
N ILE A 182 2.18 10.14 20.57
CA ILE A 182 2.33 8.91 19.77
C ILE A 182 3.70 8.32 20.12
N LEU A 183 3.69 7.19 20.82
CA LEU A 183 4.91 6.56 21.32
C LEU A 183 5.76 6.04 20.16
N LEU A 184 7.05 6.33 20.21
CA LEU A 184 8.04 5.78 19.27
C LEU A 184 8.26 4.28 19.54
N PRO A 185 8.75 3.52 18.53
CA PRO A 185 9.05 2.09 18.69
C PRO A 185 10.02 1.86 19.87
N PRO A 186 9.76 0.88 20.76
CA PRO A 186 10.57 0.70 21.98
C PRO A 186 12.06 0.50 21.74
N LYS A 187 12.44 -0.08 20.58
CA LYS A 187 13.83 -0.34 20.20
C LYS A 187 14.47 0.76 19.35
N ASP A 188 13.67 1.75 18.91
CA ASP A 188 14.12 2.86 18.07
C ASP A 188 13.35 4.14 18.46
N ASN A 189 13.71 4.70 19.61
CA ASN A 189 13.02 5.83 20.24
C ASN A 189 13.93 7.03 20.52
N LYS A 190 15.11 7.07 19.91
CA LYS A 190 16.07 8.16 20.15
C LYS A 190 15.88 9.36 19.24
N GLU A 191 15.31 9.13 18.08
CA GLU A 191 15.08 10.16 17.06
C GLU A 191 13.71 9.97 16.39
N PHE A 192 13.19 11.04 15.85
CA PHE A 192 11.92 11.02 15.10
C PHE A 192 11.97 12.06 13.97
N VAL A 193 11.15 11.87 12.95
CA VAL A 193 11.00 12.82 11.85
C VAL A 193 10.03 13.92 12.30
N PRO A 194 10.45 15.20 12.42
CA PRO A 194 9.55 16.30 12.77
C PRO A 194 8.52 16.56 11.66
N LEU A 195 7.44 17.27 12.02
CA LEU A 195 6.40 17.63 11.05
C LEU A 195 6.98 18.49 9.90
N PRO A 196 6.46 18.36 8.66
CA PRO A 196 6.95 19.12 7.52
C PRO A 196 6.96 20.66 7.70
N GLU A 197 6.02 21.17 8.46
CA GLU A 197 5.94 22.61 8.81
C GLU A 197 7.12 23.07 9.66
N ASP A 198 7.57 22.20 10.58
CA ASP A 198 8.70 22.52 11.46
C ASP A 198 10.04 22.50 10.70
N TYR A 199 10.14 21.71 9.61
CA TYR A 199 11.28 21.75 8.68
C TYR A 199 11.36 23.06 7.91
N ARG A 200 10.23 23.56 7.41
CA ARG A 200 10.19 24.81 6.62
C ARG A 200 10.63 26.03 7.43
N THR A 201 10.33 26.06 8.71
CA THR A 201 10.77 27.14 9.62
C THR A 201 12.26 27.10 9.92
N LYS A 202 12.90 25.92 9.82
CA LYS A 202 14.34 25.75 10.12
C LYS A 202 15.25 25.95 8.90
N GLN A 203 14.78 25.70 7.69
CA GLN A 203 15.62 25.67 6.45
C GLN A 203 15.24 26.73 5.40
N GLY A 204 14.26 27.61 5.66
CA GLY A 204 13.75 28.51 4.62
C GLY A 204 13.16 27.72 3.42
N ASN A 205 12.01 28.05 3.01
CA ASN A 205 11.17 27.62 1.86
C ASN A 205 11.62 26.48 0.91
N GLY A 206 12.41 25.51 1.34
CA GLY A 206 12.73 24.30 0.58
C GLY A 206 11.68 23.20 0.74
N PRO A 207 11.48 22.27 -0.21
CA PRO A 207 10.59 21.13 -0.07
C PRO A 207 11.03 20.23 1.10
N ALA A 208 10.07 19.74 1.89
CA ALA A 208 10.35 18.78 2.95
C ALA A 208 10.89 17.46 2.38
N PRO A 209 11.89 16.82 3.00
CA PRO A 209 12.33 15.49 2.61
C PRO A 209 11.16 14.50 2.70
N GLY A 210 10.85 13.80 1.62
CA GLY A 210 9.80 12.78 1.57
C GLY A 210 8.40 13.27 1.16
N ALA A 211 8.24 14.53 0.74
CA ALA A 211 7.02 14.93 0.04
C ALA A 211 7.04 14.33 -1.37
N LEU A 212 6.25 13.29 -1.59
CA LEU A 212 5.95 12.79 -2.92
C LEU A 212 5.19 13.88 -3.70
N SER A 213 5.78 14.33 -4.80
CA SER A 213 5.13 15.16 -5.82
C SER A 213 4.17 14.32 -6.64
#